data_80538e27ca40721d124da08b0eb5f4fd
#
_entry.id   80538e27ca40721d124da08b0eb5f4fd
#
_cell.length_a   1.000
_cell.length_b   1.000
_cell.length_c   1.000
_cell.angle_alpha   90.00
_cell.angle_beta   90.00
_cell.angle_gamma   90.00
#
_symmetry.space_group_name_H-M   'P 1'
#
loop_
_entity.id
_entity.type
_entity.pdbx_description
1 polymer ?
#
loop_
_entity_poly.entity_id
_entity_poly.type
_entity_poly.pdbx_seq_one_letter_code
_entity_poly.pdbx_strand_id
1 'polypeptide(L)'
;MQVTSTTGPVVNKLDEICATKREEVAARKTAHTLGDLDRLAGAATPPRGFRRALQAKAEAGFGLIAEIKKASPSKGLIRADFRPHQHAMDYAAGGAACLSVPTDAPFFQGHEDFLIEARASCDLPVLRKDFMVDPWQVAESRAMGADAILIIVAALDDGLMAEIEQAAIERGMDVLVEVHDEGEMERALQLRSRLIGVNNRDLRTFRTDLGTTEKLAPLAPDGTLLVGESGINSHADCLRLEQSGVRCFLVGESLMRQDDVRGATRALLTG
;
A
#
# COMPACT_ATOMS: atom_id res chain seq x y z
N MET A 1 -51.52 -4.51 -7.64
CA MET A 1 -50.40 -3.67 -8.03
C MET A 1 -49.17 -4.12 -7.28
N GLN A 2 -48.34 -4.97 -7.90
CA GLN A 2 -47.05 -5.38 -7.30
C GLN A 2 -46.02 -4.33 -7.65
N VAL A 3 -45.43 -3.71 -6.64
CA VAL A 3 -44.31 -2.81 -6.78
C VAL A 3 -43.05 -3.68 -6.91
N THR A 4 -42.55 -3.83 -8.13
CA THR A 4 -41.25 -4.44 -8.38
C THR A 4 -40.16 -3.49 -7.92
N SER A 5 -39.55 -3.81 -6.77
CA SER A 5 -38.33 -3.14 -6.29
C SER A 5 -37.18 -3.54 -7.21
N THR A 6 -36.78 -2.65 -8.10
CA THR A 6 -35.54 -2.73 -8.86
C THR A 6 -34.39 -2.33 -7.93
N THR A 7 -33.82 -3.29 -7.20
CA THR A 7 -32.48 -3.11 -6.62
C THR A 7 -31.48 -3.08 -7.76
N GLY A 8 -31.03 -1.90 -8.13
CA GLY A 8 -29.87 -1.72 -9.01
C GLY A 8 -28.63 -2.40 -8.36
N PRO A 9 -27.61 -2.76 -9.15
CA PRO A 9 -26.41 -3.37 -8.61
C PRO A 9 -25.82 -2.46 -7.53
N VAL A 10 -25.56 -3.03 -6.34
CA VAL A 10 -24.83 -2.32 -5.27
C VAL A 10 -23.42 -2.12 -5.82
N VAL A 11 -23.12 -0.91 -6.26
CA VAL A 11 -21.78 -0.54 -6.72
C VAL A 11 -20.86 -0.68 -5.52
N ASN A 12 -19.89 -1.58 -5.60
CA ASN A 12 -18.88 -1.75 -4.58
C ASN A 12 -18.01 -0.48 -4.54
N LYS A 13 -17.61 -0.05 -3.33
CA LYS A 13 -16.79 1.17 -3.17
C LYS A 13 -15.47 1.11 -3.94
N LEU A 14 -14.88 -0.07 -4.06
CA LEU A 14 -13.67 -0.29 -4.85
C LEU A 14 -13.94 -0.04 -6.35
N ASP A 15 -15.07 -0.49 -6.89
CA ASP A 15 -15.44 -0.28 -8.29
C ASP A 15 -15.61 1.21 -8.61
N GLU A 16 -16.24 1.97 -7.71
CA GLU A 16 -16.38 3.42 -7.81
C GLU A 16 -15.00 4.11 -7.85
N ILE A 17 -14.10 3.74 -6.93
CA ILE A 17 -12.74 4.29 -6.86
C ILE A 17 -11.97 3.97 -8.15
N CYS A 18 -12.02 2.72 -8.61
CA CYS A 18 -11.33 2.31 -9.83
C CYS A 18 -11.88 3.00 -11.09
N ALA A 19 -13.20 3.24 -11.16
CA ALA A 19 -13.79 3.98 -12.26
C ALA A 19 -13.30 5.44 -12.29
N THR A 20 -13.33 6.13 -11.16
CA THR A 20 -12.78 7.49 -11.00
C THR A 20 -11.29 7.52 -11.36
N LYS A 21 -10.51 6.53 -10.92
CA LYS A 21 -9.08 6.46 -11.23
C LYS A 21 -8.81 6.28 -12.72
N ARG A 22 -9.61 5.48 -13.43
CA ARG A 22 -9.46 5.34 -14.91
C ARG A 22 -9.70 6.66 -15.64
N GLU A 23 -10.68 7.46 -15.21
CA GLU A 23 -10.94 8.78 -15.77
C GLU A 23 -9.77 9.74 -15.47
N GLU A 24 -9.26 9.74 -14.24
CA GLU A 24 -8.10 10.53 -13.85
C GLU A 24 -6.87 10.18 -14.69
N VAL A 25 -6.55 8.88 -14.80
CA VAL A 25 -5.41 8.41 -15.60
C VAL A 25 -5.56 8.76 -17.07
N ALA A 26 -6.76 8.63 -17.65
CA ALA A 26 -7.01 9.00 -19.03
C ALA A 26 -6.75 10.51 -19.26
N ALA A 27 -7.18 11.37 -18.33
CA ALA A 27 -6.90 12.81 -18.41
C ALA A 27 -5.38 13.10 -18.26
N ARG A 28 -4.69 12.46 -17.32
CA ARG A 28 -3.26 12.66 -17.09
C ARG A 28 -2.38 12.19 -18.26
N LYS A 29 -2.78 11.13 -18.95
CA LYS A 29 -2.11 10.64 -20.17
C LYS A 29 -2.09 11.66 -21.31
N THR A 30 -3.06 12.59 -21.35
CA THR A 30 -3.07 13.67 -22.34
C THR A 30 -2.02 14.75 -22.05
N ALA A 31 -1.64 14.91 -20.77
CA ALA A 31 -0.67 15.92 -20.34
C ALA A 31 0.78 15.38 -20.33
N HIS A 32 0.97 14.08 -20.09
CA HIS A 32 2.29 13.46 -19.97
C HIS A 32 2.36 12.18 -20.80
N THR A 33 3.24 12.17 -21.80
CA THR A 33 3.50 10.96 -22.59
C THR A 33 4.30 9.95 -21.78
N LEU A 34 4.21 8.67 -22.14
CA LEU A 34 5.05 7.63 -21.53
C LEU A 34 6.54 7.95 -21.65
N GLY A 35 6.97 8.48 -22.81
CA GLY A 35 8.36 8.88 -23.04
C GLY A 35 8.84 10.02 -22.13
N ASP A 36 7.95 10.97 -21.78
CA ASP A 36 8.27 12.03 -20.80
C ASP A 36 8.45 11.43 -19.41
N LEU A 37 7.58 10.52 -19.02
CA LEU A 37 7.67 9.84 -17.72
C LEU A 37 8.91 8.96 -17.63
N ASP A 38 9.25 8.20 -18.67
CA ASP A 38 10.46 7.37 -18.70
C ASP A 38 11.72 8.22 -18.62
N ARG A 39 11.76 9.38 -19.25
CA ARG A 39 12.86 10.35 -19.12
C ARG A 39 12.99 10.87 -17.68
N LEU A 40 11.88 11.22 -17.04
CA LEU A 40 11.86 11.67 -15.63
C LEU A 40 12.25 10.52 -14.68
N ALA A 41 11.75 9.32 -14.92
CA ALA A 41 12.08 8.12 -14.15
C ALA A 41 13.59 7.80 -14.24
N GLY A 42 14.20 7.97 -15.42
CA GLY A 42 15.64 7.80 -15.63
C GLY A 42 16.50 8.85 -14.94
N ALA A 43 15.97 10.05 -14.70
CA ALA A 43 16.62 11.10 -13.93
C ALA A 43 16.45 10.96 -12.40
N ALA A 44 15.47 10.19 -11.96
CA ALA A 44 15.23 9.94 -10.54
C ALA A 44 16.34 9.04 -9.95
N THR A 45 16.62 9.20 -8.65
CA THR A 45 17.56 8.31 -7.94
C THR A 45 17.08 6.86 -8.02
N PRO A 46 17.98 5.87 -8.13
CA PRO A 46 17.58 4.45 -8.22
C PRO A 46 16.62 4.01 -7.09
N PRO A 47 15.78 3.00 -7.33
CA PRO A 47 14.95 2.42 -6.27
C PRO A 47 15.79 1.91 -5.10
N ARG A 48 15.30 2.15 -3.89
CA ARG A 48 16.01 1.85 -2.63
C ARG A 48 15.88 0.39 -2.18
N GLY A 49 15.10 -0.44 -2.90
CA GLY A 49 14.88 -1.86 -2.59
C GLY A 49 13.93 -2.03 -1.41
N PHE A 50 12.65 -1.83 -1.68
CA PHE A 50 11.57 -1.81 -0.69
C PHE A 50 11.44 -3.18 0.02
N ARG A 51 11.33 -4.28 -0.75
CA ARG A 51 11.23 -5.63 -0.19
C ARG A 51 12.46 -5.99 0.64
N ARG A 52 13.66 -5.66 0.15
CA ARG A 52 14.92 -5.95 0.85
C ARG A 52 15.01 -5.23 2.20
N ALA A 53 14.63 -3.95 2.25
CA ALA A 53 14.65 -3.17 3.49
C ALA A 53 13.66 -3.73 4.52
N LEU A 54 12.47 -4.11 4.08
CA LEU A 54 11.44 -4.70 4.92
C LEU A 54 11.88 -6.06 5.48
N GLN A 55 12.43 -6.93 4.62
CA GLN A 55 12.93 -8.25 5.01
C GLN A 55 14.06 -8.15 6.04
N ALA A 56 15.03 -7.27 5.82
CA ALA A 56 16.16 -7.09 6.74
C ALA A 56 15.70 -6.67 8.15
N LYS A 57 14.64 -5.86 8.26
CA LYS A 57 14.03 -5.52 9.56
C LYS A 57 13.29 -6.70 10.19
N ALA A 58 12.55 -7.46 9.38
CA ALA A 58 11.81 -8.63 9.85
C ALA A 58 12.70 -9.76 10.36
N GLU A 59 13.92 -9.90 9.83
CA GLU A 59 14.91 -10.85 10.31
C GLU A 59 15.43 -10.51 11.73
N ALA A 60 15.52 -9.21 12.07
CA ALA A 60 15.97 -8.72 13.37
C ALA A 60 14.84 -8.46 14.38
N GLY A 61 13.58 -8.49 13.93
CA GLY A 61 12.41 -8.17 14.75
C GLY A 61 11.17 -8.07 13.89
N PHE A 62 10.55 -6.89 13.83
CA PHE A 62 9.40 -6.61 12.98
C PHE A 62 9.75 -5.62 11.87
N GLY A 63 9.25 -5.88 10.65
CA GLY A 63 9.31 -4.98 9.50
C GLY A 63 8.06 -4.11 9.44
N LEU A 64 8.21 -2.80 9.52
CA LEU A 64 7.08 -1.85 9.45
C LEU A 64 7.11 -1.05 8.16
N ILE A 65 6.02 -1.11 7.41
CA ILE A 65 5.65 -0.13 6.38
C ILE A 65 4.77 0.91 7.08
N ALA A 66 5.34 2.07 7.37
CA ALA A 66 4.64 3.14 8.08
C ALA A 66 3.90 4.03 7.09
N GLU A 67 2.57 4.12 7.19
CA GLU A 67 1.75 4.85 6.24
C GLU A 67 1.51 6.29 6.68
N ILE A 68 1.91 7.24 5.82
CA ILE A 68 1.68 8.69 5.97
C ILE A 68 0.33 9.01 5.32
N LYS A 69 -0.74 8.91 6.10
CA LYS A 69 -2.13 9.03 5.62
C LYS A 69 -2.88 10.16 6.30
N LYS A 70 -3.41 11.09 5.48
CA LYS A 70 -4.18 12.25 5.95
C LYS A 70 -5.63 11.89 6.28
N ALA A 71 -6.28 11.15 5.41
CA ALA A 71 -7.69 10.77 5.51
C ALA A 71 -7.96 9.39 4.88
N SER A 72 -9.13 8.83 5.13
CA SER A 72 -9.61 7.62 4.44
C SER A 72 -11.14 7.62 4.34
N PRO A 73 -11.74 6.88 3.37
CA PRO A 73 -13.19 6.79 3.21
C PRO A 73 -13.92 6.28 4.45
N SER A 74 -13.30 5.35 5.17
CA SER A 74 -13.91 4.71 6.35
C SER A 74 -13.78 5.50 7.65
N LYS A 75 -12.83 6.45 7.73
CA LYS A 75 -12.47 7.15 8.97
C LYS A 75 -12.50 8.69 8.86
N GLY A 76 -12.71 9.21 7.65
CA GLY A 76 -12.62 10.65 7.40
C GLY A 76 -11.21 11.19 7.63
N LEU A 77 -11.11 12.41 8.15
CA LEU A 77 -9.83 13.05 8.49
C LEU A 77 -9.16 12.32 9.67
N ILE A 78 -7.94 11.84 9.47
CA ILE A 78 -7.13 11.13 10.46
C ILE A 78 -6.15 12.08 11.15
N ARG A 79 -5.45 12.91 10.36
CA ARG A 79 -4.45 13.85 10.85
C ARG A 79 -4.70 15.26 10.31
N ALA A 80 -5.06 16.21 11.19
CA ALA A 80 -5.28 17.61 10.80
C ALA A 80 -3.97 18.35 10.57
N ASP A 81 -2.99 18.20 11.48
CA ASP A 81 -1.62 18.70 11.34
C ASP A 81 -0.79 17.70 10.51
N PHE A 82 -1.05 17.70 9.20
CA PHE A 82 -0.46 16.75 8.26
C PHE A 82 0.79 17.34 7.60
N ARG A 83 1.97 16.76 7.94
CA ARG A 83 3.29 17.22 7.47
C ARG A 83 4.09 16.00 6.96
N PRO A 84 3.99 15.61 5.68
CA PRO A 84 4.61 14.40 5.16
C PRO A 84 6.10 14.27 5.46
N HIS A 85 6.87 15.35 5.29
CA HIS A 85 8.30 15.38 5.59
C HIS A 85 8.62 15.07 7.06
N GLN A 86 7.87 15.68 8.01
CA GLN A 86 8.09 15.46 9.44
C GLN A 86 7.71 14.04 9.84
N HIS A 87 6.56 13.56 9.35
CA HIS A 87 6.10 12.18 9.62
C HIS A 87 7.08 11.14 9.07
N ALA A 88 7.68 11.37 7.88
CA ALA A 88 8.69 10.50 7.33
C ALA A 88 9.94 10.41 8.23
N MET A 89 10.42 11.55 8.73
CA MET A 89 11.55 11.59 9.67
C MET A 89 11.22 10.90 11.00
N ASP A 90 10.02 11.12 11.54
CA ASP A 90 9.57 10.51 12.79
C ASP A 90 9.45 8.99 12.66
N TYR A 91 8.89 8.49 11.55
CA TYR A 91 8.82 7.06 11.25
C TYR A 91 10.20 6.42 11.11
N ALA A 92 11.12 7.08 10.38
CA ALA A 92 12.49 6.62 10.24
C ALA A 92 13.20 6.55 11.60
N ALA A 93 13.10 7.60 12.42
CA ALA A 93 13.65 7.66 13.76
C ALA A 93 12.97 6.68 14.76
N GLY A 94 11.70 6.32 14.51
CA GLY A 94 10.94 5.32 15.24
C GLY A 94 11.31 3.88 14.89
N GLY A 95 12.04 3.66 13.80
CA GLY A 95 12.54 2.33 13.40
C GLY A 95 11.76 1.67 12.26
N ALA A 96 10.87 2.38 11.56
CA ALA A 96 10.20 1.87 10.37
C ALA A 96 11.21 1.36 9.32
N ALA A 97 10.80 0.37 8.54
CA ALA A 97 11.58 -0.19 7.44
C ALA A 97 11.34 0.54 6.12
N CYS A 98 10.09 0.90 5.88
CA CYS A 98 9.60 1.50 4.66
C CYS A 98 8.49 2.51 4.96
N LEU A 99 8.19 3.36 3.99
CA LEU A 99 7.04 4.26 4.02
C LEU A 99 5.98 3.83 3.01
N SER A 100 4.72 4.12 3.30
CA SER A 100 3.59 4.06 2.37
C SER A 100 2.94 5.43 2.31
N VAL A 101 2.72 5.96 1.10
CA VAL A 101 2.12 7.29 0.93
C VAL A 101 0.95 7.20 -0.04
N PRO A 102 -0.29 7.38 0.45
CA PRO A 102 -1.46 7.51 -0.40
C PRO A 102 -1.37 8.73 -1.32
N THR A 103 -1.56 8.51 -2.64
CA THR A 103 -1.57 9.59 -3.64
C THR A 103 -2.96 9.84 -4.24
N ASP A 104 -3.95 9.02 -3.89
CA ASP A 104 -5.33 9.21 -4.30
C ASP A 104 -5.94 10.46 -3.62
N ALA A 105 -6.31 11.47 -4.42
CA ALA A 105 -6.85 12.72 -3.91
C ALA A 105 -8.35 12.62 -3.53
N PRO A 106 -9.24 12.08 -4.39
CA PRO A 106 -10.68 12.13 -4.14
C PRO A 106 -11.12 11.39 -2.87
N PHE A 107 -10.52 10.23 -2.58
CA PHE A 107 -10.97 9.35 -1.51
C PHE A 107 -10.08 9.37 -0.27
N PHE A 108 -8.78 9.68 -0.43
CA PHE A 108 -7.80 9.64 0.68
C PHE A 108 -7.19 11.00 1.00
N GLN A 109 -7.56 12.08 0.29
CA GLN A 109 -6.92 13.38 0.38
C GLN A 109 -5.38 13.28 0.23
N GLY A 110 -4.95 12.34 -0.62
CA GLY A 110 -3.56 12.12 -0.97
C GLY A 110 -3.07 13.12 -2.02
N HIS A 111 -1.77 13.15 -2.26
CA HIS A 111 -1.14 13.94 -3.31
C HIS A 111 0.24 13.38 -3.64
N GLU A 112 0.68 13.53 -4.88
CA GLU A 112 2.01 13.07 -5.32
C GLU A 112 3.14 13.79 -4.58
N ASP A 113 2.98 15.09 -4.30
CA ASP A 113 3.96 15.88 -3.55
C ASP A 113 4.23 15.29 -2.16
N PHE A 114 3.23 14.65 -1.53
CA PHE A 114 3.43 14.00 -0.24
C PHE A 114 4.42 12.84 -0.30
N LEU A 115 4.39 12.09 -1.41
CA LEU A 115 5.36 11.02 -1.65
C LEU A 115 6.75 11.60 -1.92
N ILE A 116 6.84 12.62 -2.76
CA ILE A 116 8.10 13.30 -3.10
C ILE A 116 8.74 13.88 -1.84
N GLU A 117 7.98 14.62 -1.04
CA GLU A 117 8.43 15.20 0.23
C GLU A 117 8.90 14.13 1.23
N ALA A 118 8.10 13.08 1.42
CA ALA A 118 8.43 12.00 2.34
C ALA A 118 9.75 11.31 1.93
N ARG A 119 9.89 11.00 0.64
CA ARG A 119 11.10 10.34 0.11
C ARG A 119 12.34 11.20 0.20
N ALA A 120 12.21 12.52 0.03
CA ALA A 120 13.32 13.46 0.15
C ALA A 120 13.77 13.66 1.61
N SER A 121 12.93 13.34 2.59
CA SER A 121 13.17 13.65 4.01
C SER A 121 13.88 12.54 4.79
N CYS A 122 14.00 11.33 4.24
CA CYS A 122 14.71 10.22 4.86
C CYS A 122 15.16 9.18 3.82
N ASP A 123 15.96 8.20 4.25
CA ASP A 123 16.51 7.15 3.37
C ASP A 123 15.59 5.93 3.22
N LEU A 124 14.43 5.91 3.86
CA LEU A 124 13.50 4.78 3.75
C LEU A 124 12.94 4.67 2.33
N PRO A 125 12.79 3.44 1.79
CA PRO A 125 12.09 3.23 0.53
C PRO A 125 10.60 3.50 0.69
N VAL A 126 9.96 3.99 -0.39
CA VAL A 126 8.59 4.49 -0.38
C VAL A 126 7.70 3.73 -1.36
N LEU A 127 6.59 3.22 -0.87
CA LEU A 127 5.48 2.67 -1.64
C LEU A 127 4.52 3.79 -2.06
N ARG A 128 4.24 3.91 -3.36
CA ARG A 128 3.07 4.66 -3.82
C ARG A 128 1.81 3.83 -3.55
N LYS A 129 1.03 4.24 -2.56
CA LYS A 129 -0.24 3.62 -2.21
C LYS A 129 -1.36 4.28 -3.02
N ASP A 130 -1.70 3.69 -4.15
CA ASP A 130 -2.70 4.19 -5.09
C ASP A 130 -3.39 3.01 -5.78
N PHE A 131 -4.49 3.27 -6.49
CA PHE A 131 -5.21 2.27 -7.27
C PHE A 131 -4.59 2.21 -8.67
N MET A 132 -3.72 1.22 -8.89
CA MET A 132 -3.11 0.98 -10.19
C MET A 132 -4.12 0.32 -11.11
N VAL A 133 -4.50 0.99 -12.19
CA VAL A 133 -5.47 0.55 -13.19
C VAL A 133 -4.91 0.57 -14.62
N ASP A 134 -3.66 1.01 -14.76
CA ASP A 134 -2.99 1.17 -16.07
C ASP A 134 -1.46 1.13 -15.88
N PRO A 135 -0.69 0.40 -16.71
CA PRO A 135 0.77 0.36 -16.64
C PRO A 135 1.46 1.73 -16.77
N TRP A 136 0.81 2.72 -17.36
CA TRP A 136 1.32 4.10 -17.44
C TRP A 136 1.56 4.71 -16.04
N GLN A 137 0.70 4.37 -15.06
CA GLN A 137 0.87 4.85 -13.68
C GLN A 137 2.17 4.35 -13.04
N VAL A 138 2.71 3.22 -13.53
CA VAL A 138 3.98 2.67 -13.04
C VAL A 138 5.15 3.58 -13.42
N ALA A 139 5.18 4.05 -14.68
CA ALA A 139 6.18 5.02 -15.14
C ALA A 139 6.07 6.34 -14.36
N GLU A 140 4.85 6.80 -14.14
CA GLU A 140 4.55 7.98 -13.33
C GLU A 140 5.03 7.80 -11.88
N SER A 141 4.77 6.64 -11.27
CA SER A 141 5.25 6.33 -9.92
C SER A 141 6.77 6.39 -9.83
N ARG A 142 7.47 5.84 -10.83
CA ARG A 142 8.93 5.89 -10.87
C ARG A 142 9.44 7.32 -11.07
N ALA A 143 8.77 8.12 -11.91
CA ALA A 143 9.10 9.52 -12.13
C ALA A 143 9.00 10.37 -10.84
N MET A 144 8.04 10.07 -9.97
CA MET A 144 7.91 10.66 -8.63
C MET A 144 8.99 10.19 -7.65
N GLY A 145 9.71 9.13 -7.98
CA GLY A 145 10.71 8.51 -7.12
C GLY A 145 10.22 7.31 -6.32
N ALA A 146 9.01 6.79 -6.52
CA ALA A 146 8.54 5.61 -5.81
C ALA A 146 9.50 4.42 -5.96
N ASP A 147 9.66 3.65 -4.89
CA ASP A 147 10.50 2.46 -4.83
C ASP A 147 9.67 1.17 -4.97
N ALA A 148 8.37 1.28 -4.72
CA ALA A 148 7.39 0.20 -4.89
C ALA A 148 6.02 0.76 -5.30
N ILE A 149 5.20 -0.11 -5.90
CA ILE A 149 3.79 0.13 -6.21
C ILE A 149 2.89 -0.92 -5.55
N LEU A 150 1.59 -0.64 -5.54
CA LEU A 150 0.55 -1.54 -5.04
C LEU A 150 -0.20 -2.17 -6.21
N ILE A 151 -0.43 -3.48 -6.15
CA ILE A 151 -1.44 -4.18 -6.95
C ILE A 151 -2.52 -4.68 -5.98
N ILE A 152 -3.78 -4.29 -6.20
CA ILE A 152 -4.93 -4.77 -5.44
C ILE A 152 -5.63 -5.84 -6.30
N VAL A 153 -5.54 -7.11 -5.89
CA VAL A 153 -6.04 -8.23 -6.70
C VAL A 153 -7.54 -8.11 -6.96
N ALA A 154 -8.31 -7.66 -5.97
CA ALA A 154 -9.75 -7.42 -6.10
C ALA A 154 -10.13 -6.39 -7.18
N ALA A 155 -9.21 -5.50 -7.58
CA ALA A 155 -9.46 -4.39 -8.49
C ALA A 155 -9.18 -4.72 -9.97
N LEU A 156 -8.47 -5.82 -10.26
CA LEU A 156 -7.84 -6.07 -11.55
C LEU A 156 -8.11 -7.49 -12.04
N ASP A 157 -8.12 -7.69 -13.36
CA ASP A 157 -7.97 -9.00 -13.95
C ASP A 157 -6.50 -9.45 -14.00
N ASP A 158 -6.28 -10.74 -14.26
CA ASP A 158 -4.95 -11.36 -14.17
C ASP A 158 -3.99 -10.82 -15.24
N GLY A 159 -4.51 -10.49 -16.44
CA GLY A 159 -3.72 -9.94 -17.53
C GLY A 159 -3.17 -8.56 -17.16
N LEU A 160 -4.04 -7.67 -16.67
CA LEU A 160 -3.65 -6.32 -16.29
C LEU A 160 -2.72 -6.32 -15.05
N MET A 161 -2.93 -7.22 -14.09
CA MET A 161 -1.99 -7.40 -12.97
C MET A 161 -0.59 -7.75 -13.46
N ALA A 162 -0.46 -8.69 -14.40
CA ALA A 162 0.81 -9.10 -14.97
C ALA A 162 1.48 -7.98 -15.76
N GLU A 163 0.72 -7.17 -16.51
CA GLU A 163 1.25 -6.00 -17.25
C GLU A 163 1.78 -4.93 -16.29
N ILE A 164 1.05 -4.61 -15.23
CA ILE A 164 1.46 -3.64 -14.21
C ILE A 164 2.71 -4.12 -13.47
N GLU A 165 2.74 -5.41 -13.08
CA GLU A 165 3.91 -6.00 -12.44
C GLU A 165 5.14 -5.95 -13.35
N GLN A 166 4.99 -6.34 -14.61
CA GLN A 166 6.09 -6.31 -15.58
C GLN A 166 6.65 -4.90 -15.75
N ALA A 167 5.78 -3.90 -15.87
CA ALA A 167 6.17 -2.49 -15.98
C ALA A 167 6.94 -2.01 -14.74
N ALA A 168 6.61 -2.50 -13.54
CA ALA A 168 7.33 -2.20 -12.30
C ALA A 168 8.71 -2.85 -12.26
N ILE A 169 8.80 -4.13 -12.61
CA ILE A 169 10.05 -4.90 -12.67
C ILE A 169 11.05 -4.24 -13.64
N GLU A 170 10.60 -3.84 -14.82
CA GLU A 170 11.43 -3.16 -15.83
C GLU A 170 12.03 -1.84 -15.32
N ARG A 171 11.37 -1.21 -14.35
CA ARG A 171 11.84 0.03 -13.71
C ARG A 171 12.54 -0.20 -12.37
N GLY A 172 12.81 -1.47 -12.02
CA GLY A 172 13.51 -1.86 -10.79
C GLY A 172 12.72 -1.64 -9.51
N MET A 173 11.39 -1.44 -9.60
CA MET A 173 10.53 -1.28 -8.45
C MET A 173 10.02 -2.61 -7.91
N ASP A 174 9.84 -2.68 -6.60
CA ASP A 174 9.12 -3.78 -5.95
C ASP A 174 7.61 -3.61 -6.10
N VAL A 175 6.86 -4.72 -5.97
CA VAL A 175 5.39 -4.73 -6.04
C VAL A 175 4.83 -5.36 -4.78
N LEU A 176 4.02 -4.61 -4.03
CA LEU A 176 3.19 -5.14 -2.96
C LEU A 176 1.85 -5.60 -3.58
N VAL A 177 1.53 -6.88 -3.42
CA VAL A 177 0.30 -7.49 -3.96
C VAL A 177 -0.68 -7.67 -2.83
N GLU A 178 -1.76 -6.87 -2.80
CA GLU A 178 -2.77 -6.87 -1.73
C GLU A 178 -3.88 -7.87 -2.02
N VAL A 179 -4.17 -8.74 -1.04
CA VAL A 179 -5.19 -9.78 -1.09
C VAL A 179 -6.11 -9.73 0.13
N HIS A 180 -7.37 -10.23 -0.03
CA HIS A 180 -8.39 -10.22 1.02
C HIS A 180 -8.95 -11.59 1.34
N ASP A 181 -8.79 -12.57 0.43
CA ASP A 181 -9.30 -13.93 0.59
C ASP A 181 -8.42 -14.98 -0.12
N GLU A 182 -8.82 -16.25 -0.01
CA GLU A 182 -8.08 -17.39 -0.58
C GLU A 182 -8.00 -17.32 -2.11
N GLY A 183 -9.11 -16.96 -2.78
CA GLY A 183 -9.15 -16.86 -4.22
C GLY A 183 -8.24 -15.77 -4.76
N GLU A 184 -8.17 -14.63 -4.06
CA GLU A 184 -7.23 -13.54 -4.37
C GLU A 184 -5.78 -13.97 -4.10
N MET A 185 -5.52 -14.74 -3.04
CA MET A 185 -4.20 -15.30 -2.76
C MET A 185 -3.75 -16.23 -3.90
N GLU A 186 -4.60 -17.11 -4.38
CA GLU A 186 -4.30 -18.01 -5.51
C GLU A 186 -3.93 -17.20 -6.77
N ARG A 187 -4.64 -16.15 -7.07
CA ARG A 187 -4.36 -15.25 -8.20
C ARG A 187 -3.04 -14.47 -7.99
N ALA A 188 -2.81 -13.93 -6.78
CA ALA A 188 -1.57 -13.24 -6.45
C ALA A 188 -0.33 -14.11 -6.64
N LEU A 189 -0.42 -15.40 -6.33
CA LEU A 189 0.69 -16.36 -6.47
C LEU A 189 1.07 -16.66 -7.93
N GLN A 190 0.27 -16.26 -8.91
CA GLN A 190 0.63 -16.32 -10.34
C GLN A 190 1.58 -15.22 -10.75
N LEU A 191 1.65 -14.10 -9.99
CA LEU A 191 2.60 -13.04 -10.21
C LEU A 191 4.02 -13.45 -9.79
N ARG A 192 5.01 -12.70 -10.22
CA ARG A 192 6.44 -12.92 -9.88
C ARG A 192 6.79 -12.39 -8.50
N SER A 193 6.11 -11.34 -8.06
CA SER A 193 6.30 -10.77 -6.72
C SER A 193 6.03 -11.80 -5.64
N ARG A 194 6.89 -11.80 -4.63
CA ARG A 194 6.73 -12.58 -3.39
C ARG A 194 6.63 -11.65 -2.19
N LEU A 195 6.13 -10.44 -2.41
CA LEU A 195 5.75 -9.48 -1.36
C LEU A 195 4.23 -9.34 -1.40
N ILE A 196 3.54 -10.01 -0.46
CA ILE A 196 2.08 -10.10 -0.45
C ILE A 196 1.55 -9.44 0.82
N GLY A 197 0.64 -8.49 0.63
CA GLY A 197 -0.11 -7.84 1.70
C GLY A 197 -1.45 -8.54 1.94
N VAL A 198 -1.70 -8.96 3.17
CA VAL A 198 -3.02 -9.48 3.55
C VAL A 198 -3.78 -8.37 4.25
N ASN A 199 -4.80 -7.85 3.58
CA ASN A 199 -5.63 -6.79 4.14
C ASN A 199 -6.74 -7.38 5.01
N ASN A 200 -6.62 -7.16 6.32
CA ASN A 200 -7.60 -7.61 7.32
C ASN A 200 -8.95 -6.85 7.26
N ARG A 201 -9.05 -5.82 6.42
CA ARG A 201 -10.28 -5.05 6.24
C ARG A 201 -11.08 -5.59 5.07
N ASP A 202 -12.27 -6.09 5.32
CA ASP A 202 -13.25 -6.43 4.28
C ASP A 202 -13.69 -5.14 3.57
N LEU A 203 -13.48 -5.07 2.26
CA LEU A 203 -13.77 -3.87 1.44
C LEU A 203 -15.26 -3.57 1.27
N ARG A 204 -16.14 -4.54 1.56
CA ARG A 204 -17.59 -4.39 1.44
C ARG A 204 -18.23 -3.91 2.74
N THR A 205 -17.74 -4.42 3.87
CA THR A 205 -18.31 -4.16 5.20
C THR A 205 -17.50 -3.21 6.05
N PHE A 206 -16.24 -2.94 5.66
CA PHE A 206 -15.23 -2.20 6.41
C PHE A 206 -14.88 -2.79 7.79
N ARG A 207 -15.36 -4.01 8.07
CA ARG A 207 -14.94 -4.74 9.28
C ARG A 207 -13.49 -5.18 9.14
N THR A 208 -12.78 -5.18 10.25
CA THR A 208 -11.38 -5.57 10.32
C THR A 208 -11.23 -6.75 11.26
N ASP A 209 -10.55 -7.83 10.80
CA ASP A 209 -10.31 -9.03 11.57
C ASP A 209 -8.91 -9.58 11.27
N LEU A 210 -8.03 -9.62 12.27
CA LEU A 210 -6.67 -10.19 12.14
C LEU A 210 -6.69 -11.69 11.78
N GLY A 211 -7.79 -12.39 12.05
CA GLY A 211 -8.02 -13.77 11.63
C GLY A 211 -7.90 -13.97 10.12
N THR A 212 -8.11 -12.92 9.31
CA THR A 212 -7.88 -12.98 7.85
C THR A 212 -6.41 -13.28 7.55
N THR A 213 -5.48 -12.55 8.17
CA THR A 213 -4.04 -12.82 8.01
C THR A 213 -3.68 -14.20 8.53
N GLU A 214 -4.18 -14.60 9.71
CA GLU A 214 -3.91 -15.91 10.30
C GLU A 214 -4.37 -17.07 9.39
N LYS A 215 -5.50 -16.89 8.72
CA LYS A 215 -6.07 -17.87 7.80
C LYS A 215 -5.30 -17.97 6.47
N LEU A 216 -4.86 -16.84 5.93
CA LEU A 216 -4.21 -16.79 4.61
C LEU A 216 -2.70 -17.05 4.68
N ALA A 217 -2.05 -16.77 5.80
CA ALA A 217 -0.60 -16.95 5.93
C ALA A 217 -0.12 -18.37 5.58
N PRO A 218 -0.78 -19.46 6.00
CA PRO A 218 -0.36 -20.80 5.66
C PRO A 218 -0.46 -21.16 4.17
N LEU A 219 -1.18 -20.38 3.37
CA LEU A 219 -1.35 -20.62 1.91
C LEU A 219 -0.15 -20.05 1.11
N ALA A 220 0.65 -19.20 1.71
CA ALA A 220 1.79 -18.60 1.04
C ALA A 220 2.96 -19.60 0.98
N PRO A 221 3.57 -19.81 -0.20
CA PRO A 221 4.73 -20.67 -0.34
C PRO A 221 5.97 -20.07 0.32
N ASP A 222 6.95 -20.92 0.61
CA ASP A 222 8.26 -20.53 1.13
C ASP A 222 8.89 -19.40 0.27
N GLY A 223 9.53 -18.46 0.94
CA GLY A 223 10.15 -17.30 0.30
C GLY A 223 9.20 -16.12 0.05
N THR A 224 7.90 -16.27 0.39
CA THR A 224 6.95 -15.16 0.38
C THR A 224 7.14 -14.31 1.63
N LEU A 225 7.29 -12.99 1.44
CA LEU A 225 7.28 -12.01 2.53
C LEU A 225 5.85 -11.51 2.70
N LEU A 226 5.19 -11.94 3.78
CA LEU A 226 3.82 -11.54 4.09
C LEU A 226 3.80 -10.26 4.92
N VAL A 227 2.85 -9.39 4.58
CA VAL A 227 2.58 -8.12 5.27
C VAL A 227 1.15 -8.13 5.76
N GLY A 228 0.92 -8.06 7.07
CA GLY A 228 -0.41 -7.83 7.63
C GLY A 228 -0.80 -6.36 7.49
N GLU A 229 -1.98 -6.10 6.94
CA GLU A 229 -2.49 -4.75 6.74
C GLU A 229 -3.82 -4.55 7.47
N SER A 230 -4.07 -3.36 7.97
CA SER A 230 -5.27 -2.96 8.72
C SER A 230 -5.46 -3.72 10.05
N GLY A 231 -6.03 -3.04 11.05
CA GLY A 231 -6.39 -3.63 12.34
C GLY A 231 -5.26 -3.83 13.33
N ILE A 232 -4.03 -3.46 12.99
CA ILE A 232 -2.85 -3.57 13.85
C ILE A 232 -2.70 -2.26 14.61
N ASN A 233 -2.89 -2.31 15.93
CA ASN A 233 -2.94 -1.13 16.79
C ASN A 233 -1.92 -1.16 17.93
N SER A 234 -1.38 -2.32 18.24
CA SER A 234 -0.49 -2.55 19.39
C SER A 234 0.60 -3.56 19.08
N HIS A 235 1.64 -3.58 19.91
CA HIS A 235 2.69 -4.61 19.84
C HIS A 235 2.10 -6.02 20.04
N ALA A 236 1.08 -6.16 20.87
CA ALA A 236 0.39 -7.44 21.07
C ALA A 236 -0.25 -7.98 19.78
N ASP A 237 -0.76 -7.11 18.90
CA ASP A 237 -1.26 -7.52 17.59
C ASP A 237 -0.13 -8.02 16.69
N CYS A 238 1.04 -7.38 16.74
CA CYS A 238 2.23 -7.85 16.04
C CYS A 238 2.68 -9.23 16.52
N LEU A 239 2.75 -9.45 17.84
CA LEU A 239 3.07 -10.74 18.43
C LEU A 239 2.04 -11.82 18.11
N ARG A 240 0.76 -11.45 18.00
CA ARG A 240 -0.30 -12.37 17.59
C ARG A 240 -0.09 -12.86 16.16
N LEU A 241 0.19 -11.96 15.23
CA LEU A 241 0.40 -12.30 13.81
C LEU A 241 1.73 -13.02 13.57
N GLU A 242 2.75 -12.77 14.41
CA GLU A 242 4.01 -13.51 14.39
C GLU A 242 3.81 -15.03 14.59
N GLN A 243 2.82 -15.43 15.37
CA GLN A 243 2.50 -16.84 15.58
C GLN A 243 2.07 -17.57 14.30
N SER A 244 1.58 -16.80 13.31
CA SER A 244 1.28 -17.28 11.95
C SER A 244 2.44 -17.05 10.97
N GLY A 245 3.64 -16.69 11.44
CA GLY A 245 4.82 -16.45 10.63
C GLY A 245 4.85 -15.06 9.97
N VAL A 246 3.91 -14.15 10.29
CA VAL A 246 3.85 -12.81 9.70
C VAL A 246 4.55 -11.82 10.61
N ARG A 247 5.68 -11.30 10.14
CA ARG A 247 6.54 -10.35 10.87
C ARG A 247 6.65 -8.98 10.21
N CYS A 248 5.92 -8.76 9.12
CA CYS A 248 5.84 -7.46 8.46
C CYS A 248 4.43 -6.90 8.54
N PHE A 249 4.31 -5.59 8.72
CA PHE A 249 3.03 -4.91 8.92
C PHE A 249 2.97 -3.60 8.16
N LEU A 250 1.79 -3.28 7.61
CA LEU A 250 1.48 -1.96 7.09
C LEU A 250 0.51 -1.27 8.05
N VAL A 251 0.96 -0.19 8.69
CA VAL A 251 0.22 0.51 9.73
C VAL A 251 0.22 2.01 9.47
N GLY A 252 -0.95 2.62 9.49
CA GLY A 252 -1.13 4.06 9.27
C GLY A 252 -1.99 4.71 10.34
N GLU A 253 -3.29 4.36 10.41
CA GLU A 253 -4.28 5.07 11.23
C GLU A 253 -3.87 5.16 12.70
N SER A 254 -3.51 4.05 13.32
CA SER A 254 -3.17 4.02 14.75
C SER A 254 -1.94 4.85 15.09
N LEU A 255 -0.96 4.93 14.19
CA LEU A 255 0.24 5.75 14.36
C LEU A 255 -0.01 7.23 14.06
N MET A 256 -0.74 7.53 12.97
CA MET A 256 -1.04 8.91 12.57
C MET A 256 -1.95 9.66 13.55
N ARG A 257 -2.68 8.95 14.40
CA ARG A 257 -3.51 9.54 15.46
C ARG A 257 -2.73 9.94 16.71
N GLN A 258 -1.46 9.51 16.84
CA GLN A 258 -0.64 9.81 18.01
C GLN A 258 0.06 11.17 17.85
N ASP A 259 0.20 11.90 18.95
CA ASP A 259 0.94 13.16 18.97
C ASP A 259 2.44 12.90 18.79
N ASP A 260 2.98 11.91 19.51
CA ASP A 260 4.35 11.41 19.35
C ASP A 260 4.37 10.20 18.38
N VAL A 261 4.41 10.49 17.09
CA VAL A 261 4.48 9.48 16.02
C VAL A 261 5.73 8.60 16.13
N ARG A 262 6.87 9.19 16.50
CA ARG A 262 8.14 8.47 16.68
C ARG A 262 8.06 7.47 17.83
N GLY A 263 7.60 7.91 19.01
CA GLY A 263 7.44 7.06 20.18
C GLY A 263 6.42 5.94 19.94
N ALA A 264 5.29 6.26 19.30
CA ALA A 264 4.27 5.28 18.94
C ALA A 264 4.80 4.21 17.97
N THR A 265 5.61 4.62 16.99
CA THR A 265 6.25 3.70 16.05
C THR A 265 7.19 2.73 16.79
N ARG A 266 8.01 3.25 17.70
CA ARG A 266 8.90 2.41 18.51
C ARG A 266 8.11 1.46 19.41
N ALA A 267 7.10 1.94 20.10
CA ALA A 267 6.25 1.13 20.97
C ALA A 267 5.54 0.01 20.21
N LEU A 268 5.08 0.27 18.98
CA LEU A 268 4.51 -0.76 18.12
C LEU A 268 5.53 -1.88 17.83
N LEU A 269 6.78 -1.52 17.58
CA LEU A 269 7.83 -2.48 17.17
C LEU A 269 8.46 -3.24 18.33
N THR A 270 8.53 -2.65 19.52
CA THR A 270 9.34 -3.21 20.63
C THR A 270 8.56 -3.51 21.93
N GLY A 271 7.31 -3.04 22.04
CA GLY A 271 6.47 -3.15 23.24
C GLY A 271 6.68 -2.00 24.22
#